data_fdef077157104a4448f965ded72977b2
#
_entry.id   fdef077157104a4448f965ded72977b2
#
_cell.length_a   1.000
_cell.length_b   1.000
_cell.length_c   1.000
_cell.angle_alpha   90.00
_cell.angle_beta   90.00
_cell.angle_gamma   90.00
#
_symmetry.space_group_name_H-M   'P 1'
#
loop_
_entity.id
_entity.type
_entity.pdbx_description
1 polymer ?
#
loop_
_entity_poly.entity_id
_entity_poly.type
_entity_poly.pdbx_seq_one_letter_code
_entity_poly.pdbx_strand_id
1 'polypeptide(L)'
;MRKGFLYLFTFAVIILSLASCTATKYVPDGSYLLDEVKIHTDQKNVRPSSLRMYVRQNPNAKWFSLIKTQLYVYNLSGRDSTKWGNKFLRRIGDAPVIYSETEAQRSQDEITKAMRNMGYMAATVKRLSLIHIS
;
A
#
# COMPACT_ATOMS: atom_id res chain seq x y z
N MET A 1 -29.41 -1.96 -33.74
CA MET A 1 -29.16 -2.24 -32.31
C MET A 1 -28.04 -3.25 -32.05
N ARG A 2 -27.91 -4.38 -32.80
CA ARG A 2 -26.84 -5.39 -32.59
C ARG A 2 -25.41 -4.87 -32.81
N LYS A 3 -25.19 -3.97 -33.79
CA LYS A 3 -23.84 -3.42 -34.06
C LYS A 3 -23.35 -2.50 -32.95
N GLY A 4 -24.20 -1.66 -32.36
CA GLY A 4 -23.83 -0.80 -31.23
C GLY A 4 -23.46 -1.59 -29.97
N PHE A 5 -24.17 -2.67 -29.68
CA PHE A 5 -23.84 -3.57 -28.59
C PHE A 5 -22.48 -4.28 -28.79
N LEU A 6 -22.17 -4.67 -30.03
CA LEU A 6 -20.89 -5.29 -30.37
C LEU A 6 -19.71 -4.30 -30.15
N TYR A 7 -19.85 -3.04 -30.57
CA TYR A 7 -18.83 -2.02 -30.34
C TYR A 7 -18.64 -1.70 -28.85
N LEU A 8 -19.74 -1.65 -28.08
CA LEU A 8 -19.66 -1.44 -26.64
C LEU A 8 -18.96 -2.61 -25.94
N PHE A 9 -19.26 -3.84 -26.37
CA PHE A 9 -18.63 -5.04 -25.82
C PHE A 9 -17.14 -5.13 -26.16
N THR A 10 -16.75 -4.86 -27.40
CA THR A 10 -15.33 -4.82 -27.80
C THR A 10 -14.57 -3.72 -27.09
N PHE A 11 -15.17 -2.55 -26.90
CA PHE A 11 -14.57 -1.46 -26.12
C PHE A 11 -14.37 -1.82 -24.66
N ALA A 12 -15.35 -2.49 -24.03
CA ALA A 12 -15.24 -2.98 -22.67
C ALA A 12 -14.12 -4.04 -22.53
N VAL A 13 -13.99 -4.97 -23.48
CA VAL A 13 -12.93 -5.99 -23.47
C VAL A 13 -11.55 -5.35 -23.62
N ILE A 14 -11.41 -4.33 -24.48
CA ILE A 14 -10.16 -3.58 -24.63
C ILE A 14 -9.79 -2.86 -23.33
N ILE A 15 -10.75 -2.23 -22.65
CA ILE A 15 -10.50 -1.58 -21.35
C ILE A 15 -10.08 -2.60 -20.29
N LEU A 16 -10.73 -3.76 -20.23
CA LEU A 16 -10.36 -4.83 -19.29
C LEU A 16 -8.95 -5.38 -19.56
N SER A 17 -8.55 -5.50 -20.82
CA SER A 17 -7.20 -5.99 -21.17
C SER A 17 -6.11 -4.96 -20.85
N LEU A 18 -6.41 -3.66 -20.85
CA LEU A 18 -5.49 -2.62 -20.42
C LEU A 18 -5.35 -2.52 -18.89
N ALA A 19 -6.29 -3.08 -18.12
CA ALA A 19 -6.26 -3.07 -16.67
C ALA A 19 -5.26 -4.08 -16.06
N SER A 20 -4.53 -4.85 -16.87
CA SER A 20 -3.45 -5.75 -16.44
C SER A 20 -2.16 -5.03 -16.03
N CYS A 21 -2.25 -3.80 -15.53
CA CYS A 21 -1.11 -3.11 -14.93
C CYS A 21 -0.81 -3.72 -13.57
N THR A 22 0.28 -4.45 -13.48
CA THR A 22 0.76 -5.08 -12.24
C THR A 22 1.16 -3.99 -11.23
N ALA A 23 0.54 -3.99 -10.05
CA ALA A 23 0.87 -3.04 -8.97
C ALA A 23 2.35 -3.13 -8.52
N THR A 24 3.03 -4.20 -8.89
CA THR A 24 4.41 -4.52 -8.51
C THR A 24 5.47 -4.12 -9.55
N LYS A 25 5.10 -3.44 -10.64
CA LYS A 25 6.01 -3.09 -11.76
C LYS A 25 7.34 -2.44 -11.36
N TYR A 26 7.32 -1.65 -10.30
CA TYR A 26 8.49 -0.92 -9.78
C TYR A 26 8.98 -1.44 -8.42
N VAL A 27 8.48 -2.59 -7.98
CA VAL A 27 9.00 -3.27 -6.79
C VAL A 27 10.22 -4.06 -7.22
N PRO A 28 11.40 -3.87 -6.59
CA PRO A 28 12.59 -4.65 -6.89
C PRO A 28 12.37 -6.15 -6.65
N ASP A 29 13.05 -6.98 -7.43
CA ASP A 29 13.01 -8.43 -7.26
C ASP A 29 13.43 -8.80 -5.82
N GLY A 30 12.69 -9.71 -5.20
CA GLY A 30 12.91 -10.12 -3.81
C GLY A 30 12.39 -9.16 -2.75
N SER A 31 11.76 -8.04 -3.15
CA SER A 31 11.11 -7.10 -2.24
C SER A 31 9.59 -7.26 -2.27
N TYR A 32 8.92 -6.85 -1.20
CA TYR A 32 7.47 -6.95 -1.06
C TYR A 32 6.84 -5.58 -0.94
N LEU A 33 5.72 -5.38 -1.65
CA LEU A 33 4.91 -4.17 -1.52
C LEU A 33 4.19 -4.18 -0.18
N LEU A 34 4.30 -3.09 0.60
CA LEU A 34 3.52 -2.93 1.82
C LEU A 34 2.05 -2.66 1.45
N ASP A 35 1.19 -3.66 1.65
CA ASP A 35 -0.23 -3.53 1.31
C ASP A 35 -1.03 -2.84 2.40
N GLU A 36 -0.91 -3.31 3.63
CA GLU A 36 -1.69 -2.79 4.75
C GLU A 36 -0.93 -2.96 6.07
N VAL A 37 -1.16 -2.02 7.00
CA VAL A 37 -0.72 -2.13 8.39
C VAL A 37 -1.94 -2.09 9.29
N LYS A 38 -2.17 -3.17 10.03
CA LYS A 38 -3.24 -3.29 11.04
C LYS A 38 -2.63 -3.36 12.43
N ILE A 39 -3.22 -2.61 13.34
CA ILE A 39 -2.86 -2.66 14.77
C ILE A 39 -4.05 -3.27 15.50
N HIS A 40 -3.79 -4.31 16.24
CA HIS A 40 -4.75 -4.93 17.17
C HIS A 40 -4.24 -4.76 18.60
N THR A 41 -5.14 -4.54 19.53
CA THR A 41 -4.81 -4.44 20.95
C THR A 41 -5.86 -5.19 21.76
N ASP A 42 -5.41 -5.94 22.74
CA ASP A 42 -6.27 -6.64 23.71
C ASP A 42 -6.69 -5.70 24.84
N GLN A 43 -6.10 -4.51 24.94
CA GLN A 43 -6.39 -3.51 25.96
C GLN A 43 -7.58 -2.66 25.57
N LYS A 44 -8.70 -2.80 26.29
CA LYS A 44 -9.95 -2.07 26.00
C LYS A 44 -9.81 -0.54 26.07
N ASN A 45 -8.88 -0.04 26.88
CA ASN A 45 -8.66 1.39 27.09
C ASN A 45 -7.66 2.01 26.10
N VAL A 46 -7.04 1.21 25.22
CA VAL A 46 -6.10 1.68 24.21
C VAL A 46 -6.72 1.59 22.84
N ARG A 47 -6.87 2.73 22.18
CA ARG A 47 -7.39 2.75 20.81
C ARG A 47 -6.27 2.41 19.82
N PRO A 48 -6.47 1.45 18.91
CA PRO A 48 -5.47 1.15 17.87
C PRO A 48 -5.07 2.38 17.05
N SER A 49 -5.99 3.32 16.84
CA SER A 49 -5.74 4.57 16.11
C SER A 49 -4.71 5.47 16.79
N SER A 50 -4.66 5.49 18.13
CA SER A 50 -3.67 6.28 18.86
C SER A 50 -2.25 5.72 18.76
N LEU A 51 -2.13 4.42 18.46
CA LEU A 51 -0.83 3.78 18.25
C LEU A 51 -0.32 3.93 16.82
N ARG A 52 -1.17 4.35 15.88
CA ARG A 52 -0.80 4.46 14.47
C ARG A 52 0.28 5.51 14.22
N MET A 53 0.36 6.55 15.06
CA MET A 53 1.41 7.58 14.96
C MET A 53 2.83 7.04 15.18
N TYR A 54 2.96 5.89 15.84
CA TYR A 54 4.23 5.22 16.08
C TYR A 54 4.64 4.24 14.99
N VAL A 55 3.79 4.05 13.97
CA VAL A 55 4.10 3.22 12.81
C VAL A 55 4.96 4.01 11.82
N ARG A 56 6.14 3.50 11.52
CA ARG A 56 7.11 4.15 10.65
C ARG A 56 6.81 4.01 9.17
N GLN A 57 6.15 2.93 8.77
CA GLN A 57 5.78 2.69 7.39
C GLN A 57 4.27 2.76 7.21
N ASN A 58 3.83 3.68 6.35
CA ASN A 58 2.44 3.74 5.93
C ASN A 58 2.32 3.18 4.51
N PRO A 59 1.39 2.26 4.25
CA PRO A 59 1.15 1.74 2.92
C PRO A 59 0.58 2.84 2.01
N ASN A 60 0.69 2.63 0.68
CA ASN A 60 0.06 3.52 -0.28
C ASN A 60 -1.45 3.65 -0.02
N ALA A 61 -1.97 4.87 -0.14
CA ALA A 61 -3.38 5.15 0.10
C ALA A 61 -4.28 4.33 -0.83
N LYS A 62 -5.36 3.79 -0.28
CA LYS A 62 -6.40 3.07 -1.03
C LYS A 62 -7.62 3.97 -1.17
N TRP A 63 -8.08 4.17 -2.41
CA TRP A 63 -9.33 4.86 -2.68
C TRP A 63 -10.50 3.91 -2.43
N PHE A 64 -11.47 4.33 -1.61
CA PHE A 64 -12.57 3.48 -1.11
C PHE A 64 -12.11 2.14 -0.50
N SER A 65 -10.91 2.10 0.09
CA SER A 65 -10.30 0.89 0.70
C SER A 65 -10.06 -0.29 -0.26
N LEU A 66 -10.28 -0.12 -1.56
CA LEU A 66 -10.21 -1.19 -2.56
C LEU A 66 -9.05 -1.00 -3.54
N ILE A 67 -8.86 0.21 -4.07
CA ILE A 67 -7.95 0.45 -5.19
C ILE A 67 -6.88 1.46 -4.80
N LYS A 68 -5.62 1.12 -5.00
CA LYS A 68 -4.46 2.02 -4.85
C LYS A 68 -4.29 2.86 -6.12
N THR A 69 -5.23 3.77 -6.40
CA THR A 69 -5.27 4.55 -7.64
C THR A 69 -3.97 5.32 -7.90
N GLN A 70 -3.40 5.94 -6.89
CA GLN A 70 -2.16 6.72 -7.02
C GLN A 70 -0.97 5.82 -7.38
N LEU A 71 -0.91 4.60 -6.84
CA LEU A 71 0.09 3.61 -7.22
C LEU A 71 -0.09 3.16 -8.68
N TYR A 72 -1.33 2.95 -9.13
CA TYR A 72 -1.60 2.61 -10.53
C TYR A 72 -1.21 3.75 -11.48
N VAL A 73 -1.50 5.01 -11.14
CA VAL A 73 -1.07 6.18 -11.90
C VAL A 73 0.45 6.24 -12.00
N TYR A 74 1.16 5.98 -10.92
CA TYR A 74 2.62 5.88 -10.91
C TYR A 74 3.11 4.75 -11.84
N ASN A 75 2.48 3.59 -11.77
CA ASN A 75 2.84 2.42 -12.59
C ASN A 75 2.53 2.59 -14.09
N LEU A 76 1.60 3.48 -14.47
CA LEU A 76 1.37 3.87 -15.86
C LEU A 76 2.56 4.66 -16.44
N SER A 77 3.39 5.28 -15.61
CA SER A 77 4.60 5.93 -16.09
C SER A 77 5.53 4.91 -16.74
N GLY A 78 6.23 5.31 -17.80
CA GLY A 78 7.28 4.51 -18.43
C GLY A 78 8.53 4.43 -17.54
N ARG A 79 9.43 3.51 -17.86
CA ARG A 79 10.73 3.36 -17.17
C ARG A 79 11.63 4.59 -17.35
N ASP A 80 11.49 5.30 -18.48
CA ASP A 80 12.24 6.51 -18.76
C ASP A 80 11.64 7.70 -18.00
N SER A 81 12.35 8.13 -16.95
CA SER A 81 11.94 9.26 -16.11
C SER A 81 12.17 10.64 -16.74
N THR A 82 12.85 10.71 -17.88
CA THR A 82 13.18 11.99 -18.52
C THR A 82 12.03 12.55 -19.33
N LYS A 83 11.14 11.70 -19.84
CA LYS A 83 9.99 12.08 -20.64
C LYS A 83 8.97 12.88 -19.82
N TRP A 84 8.47 14.00 -20.39
CA TRP A 84 7.52 14.90 -19.74
C TRP A 84 6.28 14.17 -19.18
N GLY A 85 5.65 13.30 -19.99
CA GLY A 85 4.47 12.54 -19.57
C GLY A 85 4.73 11.61 -18.37
N ASN A 86 5.90 10.96 -18.36
CA ASN A 86 6.30 10.09 -17.26
C ASN A 86 6.60 10.88 -15.97
N LYS A 87 7.21 12.07 -16.10
CA LYS A 87 7.40 12.99 -14.95
C LYS A 87 6.07 13.42 -14.37
N PHE A 88 5.10 13.74 -15.21
CA PHE A 88 3.77 14.14 -14.77
C PHE A 88 3.04 13.01 -14.03
N LEU A 89 3.02 11.80 -14.60
CA LEU A 89 2.39 10.63 -13.96
C LEU A 89 3.05 10.27 -12.64
N ARG A 90 4.38 10.35 -12.53
CA ARG A 90 5.11 10.12 -11.27
C ARG A 90 4.88 11.20 -10.23
N ARG A 91 4.56 12.42 -10.65
CA ARG A 91 4.27 13.54 -9.76
C ARG A 91 2.88 13.43 -9.12
N ILE A 92 1.90 12.87 -9.85
CA ILE A 92 0.52 12.69 -9.35
C ILE A 92 0.35 11.33 -8.67
N GLY A 93 1.15 10.34 -9.07
CA GLY A 93 1.12 9.00 -8.49
C GLY A 93 2.04 8.87 -7.28
N ASP A 94 1.76 7.89 -6.44
CA ASP A 94 2.59 7.52 -5.31
C ASP A 94 3.53 6.36 -5.69
N ALA A 95 4.81 6.50 -5.37
CA ALA A 95 5.76 5.41 -5.50
C ALA A 95 5.36 4.22 -4.62
N PRO A 96 5.65 2.98 -5.05
CA PRO A 96 5.35 1.81 -4.24
C PRO A 96 6.10 1.85 -2.91
N VAL A 97 5.38 1.69 -1.80
CA VAL A 97 5.98 1.55 -0.47
C VAL A 97 6.41 0.10 -0.29
N ILE A 98 7.72 -0.10 -0.25
CA ILE A 98 8.33 -1.42 -0.07
C ILE A 98 8.38 -1.74 1.42
N TYR A 99 8.00 -2.96 1.79
CA TYR A 99 8.13 -3.43 3.17
C TYR A 99 9.61 -3.44 3.60
N SER A 100 9.89 -2.83 4.73
CA SER A 100 11.21 -2.85 5.37
C SER A 100 11.10 -3.47 6.76
N GLU A 101 11.82 -4.55 6.96
CA GLU A 101 11.93 -5.26 8.24
C GLU A 101 12.43 -4.33 9.35
N THR A 102 13.43 -3.50 9.03
CA THR A 102 14.02 -2.53 9.97
C THR A 102 13.01 -1.51 10.46
N GLU A 103 12.19 -0.94 9.55
CA GLU A 103 11.18 0.03 9.93
C GLU A 103 10.01 -0.62 10.68
N ALA A 104 9.70 -1.87 10.36
CA ALA A 104 8.71 -2.66 11.10
C ALA A 104 9.18 -2.94 12.53
N GLN A 105 10.47 -3.27 12.73
CA GLN A 105 11.07 -3.44 14.05
C GLN A 105 11.05 -2.15 14.85
N ARG A 106 11.43 -1.03 14.25
CA ARG A 106 11.37 0.30 14.89
C ARG A 106 9.95 0.65 15.32
N SER A 107 8.96 0.35 14.49
CA SER A 107 7.54 0.57 14.83
C SER A 107 7.13 -0.25 16.05
N GLN A 108 7.56 -1.51 16.12
CA GLN A 108 7.31 -2.40 17.27
C GLN A 108 7.91 -1.83 18.56
N ASP A 109 9.15 -1.36 18.49
CA ASP A 109 9.87 -0.80 19.64
C ASP A 109 9.21 0.51 20.11
N GLU A 110 8.80 1.37 19.19
CA GLU A 110 8.13 2.62 19.52
C GLU A 110 6.74 2.41 20.12
N ILE A 111 5.95 1.48 19.58
CA ILE A 111 4.66 1.12 20.15
C ILE A 111 4.85 0.53 21.56
N THR A 112 5.86 -0.32 21.75
CA THR A 112 6.17 -0.87 23.07
C THR A 112 6.51 0.21 24.08
N LYS A 113 7.35 1.18 23.70
CA LYS A 113 7.68 2.35 24.55
C LYS A 113 6.45 3.19 24.86
N ALA A 114 5.61 3.46 23.84
CA ALA A 114 4.39 4.23 24.02
C ALA A 114 3.43 3.55 25.00
N MET A 115 3.23 2.24 24.87
CA MET A 115 2.40 1.46 25.80
C MET A 115 2.93 1.52 27.24
N ARG A 116 4.24 1.40 27.43
CA ARG A 116 4.86 1.53 28.77
C ARG A 116 4.67 2.92 29.36
N ASN A 117 4.81 3.96 28.55
CA ASN A 117 4.56 5.36 28.97
C ASN A 117 3.09 5.59 29.35
N MET A 118 2.15 4.84 28.76
CA MET A 118 0.73 4.84 29.13
C MET A 118 0.45 4.01 30.41
N GLY A 119 1.46 3.42 31.04
CA GLY A 119 1.33 2.64 32.28
C GLY A 119 1.24 1.12 32.05
N TYR A 120 1.25 0.63 30.83
CA TYR A 120 1.21 -0.81 30.53
C TYR A 120 2.62 -1.42 30.55
N MET A 121 3.21 -1.54 31.73
CA MET A 121 4.62 -1.96 31.92
C MET A 121 4.94 -3.35 31.35
N ALA A 122 3.97 -4.27 31.38
CA ALA A 122 4.11 -5.63 30.84
C ALA A 122 3.66 -5.75 29.36
N ALA A 123 3.45 -4.62 28.66
CA ALA A 123 3.03 -4.66 27.27
C ALA A 123 4.07 -5.33 26.39
N THR A 124 3.61 -6.29 25.59
CA THR A 124 4.40 -6.97 24.56
C THR A 124 3.74 -6.74 23.22
N VAL A 125 4.50 -6.23 22.27
CA VAL A 125 4.06 -6.02 20.88
C VAL A 125 4.61 -7.16 20.03
N LYS A 126 3.72 -7.88 19.36
CA LYS A 126 4.09 -8.93 18.40
C LYS A 126 3.84 -8.40 17.00
N ARG A 127 4.78 -8.66 16.11
CA ARG A 127 4.67 -8.35 14.70
C ARG A 127 4.29 -9.61 13.94
N LEU A 128 3.24 -9.52 13.15
CA LEU A 128 2.81 -10.56 12.21
C LEU A 128 2.98 -10.01 10.80
N SER A 129 3.82 -10.64 10.01
CA SER A 129 3.98 -10.33 8.59
C SER A 129 3.28 -11.40 7.77
N LEU A 130 2.23 -11.01 7.05
CA LEU A 130 1.57 -11.87 6.07
C LEU A 130 2.09 -11.49 4.69
N ILE A 131 2.91 -12.36 4.10
CA ILE A 131 3.39 -12.21 2.74
C ILE A 131 2.41 -12.95 1.84
N HIS A 132 1.65 -12.19 1.04
CA HIS A 132 0.80 -12.76 0.00
C HIS A 132 1.62 -12.85 -1.29
N ILE A 133 2.02 -14.06 -1.64
CA ILE A 133 2.70 -14.35 -2.90
C ILE A 133 1.60 -14.59 -3.94
N SER A 134 1.44 -13.66 -4.87
CA SER A 134 0.58 -13.79 -6.04
C SER A 134 1.41 -14.02 -7.28
#